data_e9a20ffc1bd04b884d2f99d4483a42c1
#
_entry.id   e9a20ffc1bd04b884d2f99d4483a42c1
#
_cell.length_a   1.000
_cell.length_b   1.000
_cell.length_c   1.000
_cell.angle_alpha   90.00
_cell.angle_beta   90.00
_cell.angle_gamma   90.00
#
_symmetry.space_group_name_H-M   'P 1'
#
loop_
_entity.id
_entity.type
_entity.pdbx_description
1 polymer ?
#
loop_
_entity_poly.entity_id
_entity_poly.type
_entity_poly.pdbx_seq_one_letter_code
_entity_poly.pdbx_strand_id
1 'polypeptide(L)'
;LRVNSPGGSAFASEQIYHELQKLKAKKPLVVSMGDYAASGGYYIAANADKIIAQPNTITGSIGIFGMVPNIRKALNEKVGVTFDEVKTAEHANFFNLTNDWDELESSKVQQHVEKGYNIFLDRVAKGRKMDTAAVNKIARGRVWTGQDALQLGLVDELGGLDIAIKRVKDLAKIKD
;
A
#
# COMPACT_ATOMS: atom_id res chain seq x y z
N LEU A 1 -11.67 -11.74 5.38
CA LEU A 1 -10.24 -11.70 5.03
C LEU A 1 -9.41 -11.40 6.28
N ARG A 2 -8.38 -12.20 6.56
CA ARG A 2 -7.37 -11.89 7.59
C ARG A 2 -6.17 -11.25 6.92
N VAL A 3 -5.73 -10.09 7.41
CA VAL A 3 -4.55 -9.37 6.93
C VAL A 3 -3.53 -9.27 8.08
N ASN A 4 -2.34 -9.82 7.85
CA ASN A 4 -1.18 -9.65 8.73
C ASN A 4 0.04 -9.39 7.84
N SER A 5 0.19 -8.14 7.38
CA SER A 5 1.18 -7.74 6.38
C SER A 5 1.62 -6.30 6.57
N PRO A 6 2.93 -6.01 6.56
CA PRO A 6 3.43 -4.64 6.59
C PRO A 6 3.29 -3.92 5.25
N GLY A 7 2.86 -4.61 4.19
CA GLY A 7 2.77 -4.12 2.83
C GLY A 7 3.73 -4.82 1.88
N GLY A 8 4.08 -4.17 0.79
CA GLY A 8 4.97 -4.71 -0.24
C GLY A 8 4.68 -4.13 -1.61
N SER A 9 4.63 -4.99 -2.64
CA SER A 9 4.43 -4.58 -4.02
C SER A 9 3.11 -3.84 -4.25
N ALA A 10 3.17 -2.61 -4.73
CA ALA A 10 1.99 -1.83 -5.10
C ALA A 10 1.18 -2.51 -6.21
N PHE A 11 1.87 -3.13 -7.18
CA PHE A 11 1.21 -3.86 -8.27
C PHE A 11 0.43 -5.07 -7.75
N ALA A 12 1.03 -5.89 -6.89
CA ALA A 12 0.34 -7.04 -6.30
C ALA A 12 -0.84 -6.59 -5.43
N SER A 13 -0.69 -5.51 -4.68
CA SER A 13 -1.77 -4.94 -3.85
C SER A 13 -2.95 -4.48 -4.71
N GLU A 14 -2.71 -3.84 -5.86
CA GLU A 14 -3.78 -3.44 -6.78
C GLU A 14 -4.50 -4.65 -7.39
N GLN A 15 -3.78 -5.71 -7.76
CA GLN A 15 -4.40 -6.93 -8.27
C GLN A 15 -5.32 -7.58 -7.21
N ILE A 16 -4.82 -7.72 -5.97
CA ILE A 16 -5.63 -8.26 -4.86
C ILE A 16 -6.83 -7.37 -4.60
N TYR A 17 -6.63 -6.05 -4.54
CA TYR A 17 -7.72 -5.08 -4.37
C TYR A 17 -8.79 -5.26 -5.45
N HIS A 18 -8.41 -5.41 -6.71
CA HIS A 18 -9.33 -5.59 -7.82
C HIS A 18 -10.18 -6.87 -7.67
N GLU A 19 -9.58 -7.99 -7.28
CA GLU A 19 -10.32 -9.22 -7.02
C GLU A 19 -11.24 -9.11 -5.80
N LEU A 20 -10.81 -8.39 -4.76
CA LEU A 20 -11.66 -8.10 -3.60
C LEU A 20 -12.87 -7.22 -3.95
N GLN A 21 -12.75 -6.30 -4.94
CA GLN A 21 -13.89 -5.56 -5.47
C GLN A 21 -14.93 -6.49 -6.10
N LYS A 22 -14.48 -7.45 -6.93
CA LYS A 22 -15.36 -8.45 -7.56
C LYS A 22 -16.05 -9.33 -6.51
N LEU A 23 -15.31 -9.71 -5.46
CA LEU A 23 -15.85 -10.47 -4.33
C LEU A 23 -16.90 -9.66 -3.58
N LYS A 24 -16.57 -8.42 -3.23
CA LYS A 24 -17.47 -7.51 -2.50
C LYS A 24 -18.78 -7.24 -3.23
N ALA A 25 -18.77 -7.21 -4.57
CA ALA A 25 -19.97 -7.08 -5.38
C ALA A 25 -20.95 -8.27 -5.21
N LYS A 26 -20.48 -9.40 -4.71
CA LYS A 26 -21.27 -10.63 -4.55
C LYS A 26 -21.52 -11.02 -3.10
N LYS A 27 -20.64 -10.65 -2.19
CA LYS A 27 -20.66 -11.08 -0.77
C LYS A 27 -20.10 -9.98 0.12
N PRO A 28 -20.59 -9.83 1.36
CA PRO A 28 -19.97 -8.95 2.35
C PRO A 28 -18.50 -9.29 2.57
N LEU A 29 -17.66 -8.25 2.62
CA LEU A 29 -16.24 -8.36 2.88
C LEU A 29 -15.90 -7.70 4.20
N VAL A 30 -15.49 -8.49 5.19
CA VAL A 30 -14.93 -7.99 6.45
C VAL A 30 -13.46 -8.31 6.52
N VAL A 31 -12.65 -7.34 6.93
CA VAL A 31 -11.22 -7.50 7.19
C VAL A 31 -10.96 -7.57 8.68
N SER A 32 -10.21 -8.58 9.11
CA SER A 32 -9.60 -8.65 10.43
C SER A 32 -8.10 -8.41 10.29
N MET A 33 -7.59 -7.36 10.91
CA MET A 33 -6.17 -7.05 10.93
C MET A 33 -5.46 -7.85 12.02
N GLY A 34 -4.23 -8.32 11.72
CA GLY A 34 -3.30 -8.90 12.69
C GLY A 34 -2.47 -7.84 13.39
N ASP A 35 -1.22 -8.17 13.66
CA ASP A 35 -0.27 -7.24 14.27
C ASP A 35 0.05 -6.09 13.31
N TYR A 36 0.09 -6.41 12.00
CA TYR A 36 0.37 -5.47 10.92
C TYR A 36 -0.71 -5.53 9.83
N ALA A 37 -1.17 -4.39 9.40
CA ALA A 37 -1.95 -4.22 8.17
C ALA A 37 -1.68 -2.83 7.60
N ALA A 38 -0.45 -2.61 7.13
CA ALA A 38 0.07 -1.30 6.74
C ALA A 38 0.46 -1.26 5.26
N SER A 39 0.52 -0.05 4.67
CA SER A 39 0.90 0.16 3.28
C SER A 39 0.06 -0.72 2.33
N GLY A 40 0.67 -1.60 1.54
CA GLY A 40 -0.05 -2.57 0.70
C GLY A 40 -1.06 -3.43 1.47
N GLY A 41 -0.80 -3.75 2.75
CA GLY A 41 -1.75 -4.44 3.63
C GLY A 41 -2.98 -3.59 3.94
N TYR A 42 -2.83 -2.29 4.15
CA TYR A 42 -3.97 -1.39 4.28
C TYR A 42 -4.67 -1.13 2.94
N TYR A 43 -3.91 -1.06 1.84
CA TYR A 43 -4.43 -0.90 0.49
C TYR A 43 -5.51 -1.94 0.16
N ILE A 44 -5.21 -3.22 0.40
CA ILE A 44 -6.16 -4.31 0.13
C ILE A 44 -7.34 -4.33 1.11
N ALA A 45 -7.16 -3.79 2.31
CA ALA A 45 -8.19 -3.72 3.35
C ALA A 45 -9.18 -2.55 3.16
N ALA A 46 -8.69 -1.43 2.59
CA ALA A 46 -9.34 -0.13 2.65
C ALA A 46 -10.79 -0.10 2.16
N ASN A 47 -11.16 -0.97 1.22
CA ASN A 47 -12.51 -1.03 0.65
C ASN A 47 -13.41 -2.14 1.24
N ALA A 48 -13.03 -2.75 2.35
CA ALA A 48 -13.91 -3.70 3.03
C ALA A 48 -15.19 -3.02 3.56
N ASP A 49 -16.26 -3.80 3.75
CA ASP A 49 -17.49 -3.31 4.36
C ASP A 49 -17.30 -2.99 5.84
N LYS A 50 -16.41 -3.75 6.50
CA LYS A 50 -15.94 -3.49 7.86
C LYS A 50 -14.47 -3.88 8.00
N ILE A 51 -13.74 -3.07 8.74
CA ILE A 51 -12.33 -3.30 9.11
C ILE A 51 -12.25 -3.38 10.62
N ILE A 52 -11.78 -4.52 11.12
CA ILE A 52 -11.59 -4.79 12.52
C ILE A 52 -10.09 -4.86 12.82
N ALA A 53 -9.62 -4.13 13.81
CA ALA A 53 -8.22 -4.12 14.24
C ALA A 53 -8.11 -4.26 15.75
N GLN A 54 -6.99 -4.76 16.25
CA GLN A 54 -6.68 -4.68 17.67
C GLN A 54 -6.16 -3.28 18.02
N PRO A 55 -6.27 -2.82 19.28
CA PRO A 55 -5.84 -1.47 19.64
C PRO A 55 -4.39 -1.16 19.27
N ASN A 56 -3.50 -2.14 19.34
CA ASN A 56 -2.07 -2.05 19.06
C ASN A 56 -1.67 -2.52 17.65
N THR A 57 -2.63 -2.88 16.79
CA THR A 57 -2.35 -3.18 15.37
C THR A 57 -1.60 -2.01 14.73
N ILE A 58 -0.52 -2.28 14.04
CA ILE A 58 0.21 -1.30 13.23
C ILE A 58 -0.46 -1.22 11.86
N THR A 59 -1.02 -0.05 11.51
CA THR A 59 -1.77 0.14 10.27
C THR A 59 -1.53 1.52 9.62
N GLY A 60 -2.31 1.87 8.61
CA GLY A 60 -2.08 3.10 7.84
C GLY A 60 -0.90 2.95 6.90
N SER A 61 0.16 3.71 7.10
CA SER A 61 1.31 3.79 6.17
C SER A 61 0.87 4.00 4.72
N ILE A 62 -0.15 4.88 4.54
CA ILE A 62 -0.71 5.21 3.23
C ILE A 62 0.30 6.08 2.49
N GLY A 63 1.13 5.42 1.68
CA GLY A 63 2.24 6.06 0.99
C GLY A 63 2.89 5.12 -0.02
N ILE A 64 3.65 5.72 -0.93
CA ILE A 64 4.45 5.01 -1.93
C ILE A 64 5.87 5.52 -1.82
N PHE A 65 6.82 4.62 -1.87
CA PHE A 65 8.23 4.95 -2.04
C PHE A 65 8.89 3.94 -2.96
N GLY A 66 9.99 4.35 -3.56
CA GLY A 66 10.88 3.47 -4.31
C GLY A 66 12.33 3.70 -3.89
N MET A 67 13.15 2.68 -3.97
CA MET A 67 14.59 2.76 -3.75
C MET A 67 15.29 2.13 -4.95
N VAL A 68 16.13 2.92 -5.61
CA VAL A 68 16.96 2.44 -6.71
C VAL A 68 18.42 2.72 -6.33
N PRO A 69 19.19 1.69 -5.96
CA PRO A 69 20.58 1.88 -5.60
C PRO A 69 21.46 2.10 -6.84
N ASN A 70 22.43 3.01 -6.76
CA ASN A 70 23.53 3.07 -7.71
C ASN A 70 24.77 2.44 -7.05
N ILE A 71 25.29 1.40 -7.67
CA ILE A 71 26.43 0.60 -7.15
C ILE A 71 27.72 0.82 -7.95
N ARG A 72 27.72 1.65 -9.01
CA ARG A 72 28.89 1.86 -9.91
C ARG A 72 30.13 2.27 -9.12
N LYS A 73 30.00 3.28 -8.26
CA LYS A 73 31.13 3.79 -7.50
C LYS A 73 31.75 2.72 -6.58
N ALA A 74 30.90 1.94 -5.90
CA ALA A 74 31.36 0.85 -5.05
C ALA A 74 32.12 -0.22 -5.84
N LEU A 75 31.59 -0.61 -7.00
CA LEU A 75 32.22 -1.61 -7.87
C LEU A 75 33.54 -1.10 -8.47
N ASN A 76 33.59 0.14 -8.95
CA ASN A 76 34.79 0.74 -9.53
C ASN A 76 35.90 0.88 -8.45
N GLU A 77 35.61 1.50 -7.32
CA GLU A 77 36.61 1.89 -6.34
C GLU A 77 37.01 0.76 -5.38
N LYS A 78 36.10 -0.17 -5.08
CA LYS A 78 36.35 -1.23 -4.10
C LYS A 78 36.65 -2.58 -4.71
N VAL A 79 36.14 -2.84 -5.92
CA VAL A 79 36.28 -4.14 -6.59
C VAL A 79 37.15 -4.05 -7.86
N GLY A 80 37.35 -2.84 -8.40
CA GLY A 80 38.11 -2.59 -9.62
C GLY A 80 37.38 -2.99 -10.91
N VAL A 81 36.03 -3.13 -10.85
CA VAL A 81 35.21 -3.45 -12.02
C VAL A 81 34.87 -2.15 -12.77
N THR A 82 35.12 -2.11 -14.07
CA THR A 82 34.74 -1.03 -14.97
C THR A 82 33.59 -1.45 -15.85
N PHE A 83 32.79 -0.46 -16.30
CA PHE A 83 31.62 -0.68 -17.13
C PHE A 83 31.80 0.04 -18.46
N ASP A 84 31.57 -0.69 -19.53
CA ASP A 84 31.43 -0.14 -20.87
C ASP A 84 29.98 -0.37 -21.35
N GLU A 85 29.47 0.53 -22.20
CA GLU A 85 28.04 0.54 -22.52
C GLU A 85 27.83 0.95 -23.99
N VAL A 86 27.00 0.17 -24.67
CA VAL A 86 26.52 0.48 -26.01
C VAL A 86 25.01 0.69 -25.93
N LYS A 87 24.58 1.89 -26.33
CA LYS A 87 23.15 2.28 -26.31
C LYS A 87 22.62 2.46 -27.72
N THR A 88 21.37 2.05 -27.92
CA THR A 88 20.62 2.31 -29.16
C THR A 88 19.82 3.60 -29.10
N ALA A 89 19.63 4.17 -27.92
CA ALA A 89 18.95 5.44 -27.64
C ALA A 89 19.47 6.03 -26.33
N GLU A 90 19.26 7.32 -26.10
CA GLU A 90 19.80 8.07 -24.96
C GLU A 90 19.43 7.45 -23.60
N HIS A 91 18.18 7.04 -23.40
CA HIS A 91 17.67 6.46 -22.16
C HIS A 91 17.44 4.94 -22.24
N ALA A 92 18.12 4.22 -23.15
CA ALA A 92 17.93 2.76 -23.32
C ALA A 92 18.36 1.95 -22.09
N ASN A 93 19.17 2.52 -21.20
CA ASN A 93 19.69 1.92 -19.98
C ASN A 93 18.99 2.44 -18.70
N PHE A 94 17.83 3.06 -18.83
CA PHE A 94 17.01 3.47 -17.70
C PHE A 94 16.78 2.28 -16.73
N PHE A 95 16.89 2.49 -15.43
CA PHE A 95 16.92 1.46 -14.38
C PHE A 95 18.20 0.60 -14.30
N ASN A 96 19.27 0.92 -15.01
CA ASN A 96 20.56 0.28 -14.75
C ASN A 96 21.11 0.76 -13.38
N LEU A 97 21.54 -0.21 -12.55
CA LEU A 97 22.06 0.06 -11.21
C LEU A 97 23.46 0.68 -11.19
N THR A 98 24.07 0.84 -12.37
CA THR A 98 25.42 1.40 -12.53
C THR A 98 25.41 2.81 -13.14
N ASN A 99 24.26 3.38 -13.44
CA ASN A 99 24.17 4.71 -14.04
C ASN A 99 23.45 5.68 -13.10
N ASP A 100 23.93 6.91 -13.07
CA ASP A 100 23.19 8.00 -12.45
C ASP A 100 22.01 8.40 -13.36
N TRP A 101 20.90 8.73 -12.75
CA TRP A 101 19.76 9.25 -13.48
C TRP A 101 19.97 10.72 -13.81
N ASP A 102 19.63 11.09 -15.01
CA ASP A 102 19.50 12.49 -15.38
C ASP A 102 18.20 13.12 -14.84
N GLU A 103 18.00 14.39 -15.14
CA GLU A 103 16.83 15.14 -14.69
C GLU A 103 15.52 14.58 -15.28
N LEU A 104 15.52 14.16 -16.55
CA LEU A 104 14.35 13.57 -17.19
C LEU A 104 13.98 12.22 -16.55
N GLU A 105 14.96 11.35 -16.37
CA GLU A 105 14.80 10.04 -15.76
C GLU A 105 14.29 10.16 -14.31
N SER A 106 14.89 11.04 -13.52
CA SER A 106 14.47 11.35 -12.15
C SER A 106 13.04 11.88 -12.12
N SER A 107 12.67 12.78 -13.03
CA SER A 107 11.32 13.33 -13.12
C SER A 107 10.27 12.27 -13.47
N LYS A 108 10.61 11.30 -14.33
CA LYS A 108 9.72 10.20 -14.71
C LYS A 108 9.46 9.25 -13.55
N VAL A 109 10.48 8.94 -12.75
CA VAL A 109 10.31 8.13 -11.55
C VAL A 109 9.45 8.87 -10.53
N GLN A 110 9.70 10.15 -10.30
CA GLN A 110 8.89 10.98 -9.40
C GLN A 110 7.43 11.02 -9.83
N GLN A 111 7.14 11.26 -11.10
CA GLN A 111 5.77 11.21 -11.64
C GLN A 111 5.09 9.85 -11.42
N HIS A 112 5.84 8.75 -11.55
CA HIS A 112 5.31 7.42 -11.32
C HIS A 112 4.94 7.20 -9.84
N VAL A 113 5.79 7.64 -8.91
CA VAL A 113 5.54 7.58 -7.47
C VAL A 113 4.32 8.43 -7.10
N GLU A 114 4.22 9.65 -7.60
CA GLU A 114 3.08 10.54 -7.36
C GLU A 114 1.77 9.97 -7.90
N LYS A 115 1.79 9.39 -9.09
CA LYS A 115 0.63 8.70 -9.66
C LYS A 115 0.18 7.53 -8.79
N GLY A 116 1.12 6.70 -8.35
CA GLY A 116 0.84 5.58 -7.45
C GLY A 116 0.27 6.05 -6.11
N TYR A 117 0.81 7.12 -5.55
CA TYR A 117 0.31 7.71 -4.32
C TYR A 117 -1.13 8.25 -4.47
N ASN A 118 -1.42 8.96 -5.56
CA ASN A 118 -2.76 9.48 -5.83
C ASN A 118 -3.79 8.34 -6.02
N ILE A 119 -3.40 7.24 -6.66
CA ILE A 119 -4.23 6.05 -6.76
C ILE A 119 -4.52 5.49 -5.36
N PHE A 120 -3.52 5.38 -4.49
CA PHE A 120 -3.72 4.89 -3.12
C PHE A 120 -4.68 5.79 -2.34
N LEU A 121 -4.50 7.10 -2.39
CA LEU A 121 -5.41 8.06 -1.76
C LEU A 121 -6.86 7.87 -2.25
N ASP A 122 -7.06 7.71 -3.56
CA ASP A 122 -8.38 7.48 -4.16
C ASP A 122 -9.01 6.17 -3.67
N ARG A 123 -8.24 5.07 -3.58
CA ARG A 123 -8.73 3.79 -3.05
C ARG A 123 -9.21 3.91 -1.61
N VAL A 124 -8.42 4.59 -0.78
CA VAL A 124 -8.78 4.82 0.63
C VAL A 124 -9.98 5.74 0.73
N ALA A 125 -9.99 6.86 0.02
CA ALA A 125 -11.09 7.83 0.03
C ALA A 125 -12.42 7.16 -0.34
N LYS A 126 -12.44 6.36 -1.41
CA LYS A 126 -13.61 5.60 -1.85
C LYS A 126 -14.05 4.55 -0.81
N GLY A 127 -13.10 3.77 -0.33
CA GLY A 127 -13.39 2.69 0.62
C GLY A 127 -13.87 3.18 1.97
N ARG A 128 -13.30 4.25 2.46
CA ARG A 128 -13.62 4.86 3.76
C ARG A 128 -14.67 5.98 3.67
N LYS A 129 -15.17 6.30 2.47
CA LYS A 129 -16.15 7.39 2.22
C LYS A 129 -15.65 8.74 2.75
N MET A 130 -14.37 9.01 2.55
CA MET A 130 -13.69 10.23 2.96
C MET A 130 -13.35 11.09 1.75
N ASP A 131 -13.19 12.38 1.96
CA ASP A 131 -12.58 13.25 0.95
C ASP A 131 -11.08 12.94 0.80
N THR A 132 -10.57 12.97 -0.43
CA THR A 132 -9.15 12.67 -0.74
C THR A 132 -8.19 13.62 -0.01
N ALA A 133 -8.58 14.90 0.15
CA ALA A 133 -7.77 15.87 0.90
C ALA A 133 -7.73 15.52 2.41
N ALA A 134 -8.83 15.02 2.97
CA ALA A 134 -8.87 14.55 4.35
C ALA A 134 -7.97 13.31 4.53
N VAL A 135 -8.05 12.34 3.60
CA VAL A 135 -7.14 11.19 3.61
C VAL A 135 -5.69 11.63 3.51
N ASN A 136 -5.34 12.57 2.63
CA ASN A 136 -3.98 13.05 2.47
C ASN A 136 -3.39 13.68 3.75
N LYS A 137 -4.22 14.31 4.59
CA LYS A 137 -3.77 14.86 5.88
C LYS A 137 -3.28 13.80 6.87
N ILE A 138 -3.84 12.60 6.83
CA ILE A 138 -3.51 11.47 7.70
C ILE A 138 -2.66 10.39 7.00
N ALA A 139 -2.38 10.56 5.71
CA ALA A 139 -1.55 9.70 4.87
C ALA A 139 -0.06 10.11 4.90
N ARG A 140 0.60 10.17 3.76
CA ARG A 140 2.02 10.51 3.58
C ARG A 140 2.95 9.54 4.32
N GLY A 141 2.60 8.26 4.29
CA GLY A 141 3.37 7.21 4.93
C GLY A 141 3.27 7.14 6.46
N ARG A 142 2.40 7.96 7.08
CA ARG A 142 2.22 7.90 8.55
C ARG A 142 1.64 6.57 8.98
N VAL A 143 2.20 6.06 10.05
CA VAL A 143 1.80 4.82 10.70
C VAL A 143 0.93 5.16 11.90
N TRP A 144 -0.13 4.38 12.09
CA TRP A 144 -1.10 4.55 13.15
C TRP A 144 -1.28 3.25 13.93
N THR A 145 -1.61 3.37 15.20
CA THR A 145 -2.15 2.23 15.96
C THR A 145 -3.59 1.95 15.54
N GLY A 146 -4.11 0.74 15.79
CA GLY A 146 -5.51 0.45 15.55
C GLY A 146 -6.44 1.39 16.31
N GLN A 147 -6.04 1.79 17.52
CA GLN A 147 -6.76 2.77 18.35
C GLN A 147 -6.86 4.15 17.65
N ASP A 148 -5.74 4.66 17.15
CA ASP A 148 -5.72 5.94 16.42
C ASP A 148 -6.46 5.83 15.09
N ALA A 149 -6.27 4.71 14.38
CA ALA A 149 -6.92 4.44 13.10
C ALA A 149 -8.44 4.41 13.21
N LEU A 150 -8.99 3.94 14.34
CA LEU A 150 -10.42 4.01 14.63
C LEU A 150 -10.89 5.47 14.73
N GLN A 151 -10.17 6.31 15.45
CA GLN A 151 -10.50 7.74 15.59
C GLN A 151 -10.40 8.50 14.27
N LEU A 152 -9.46 8.09 13.41
CA LEU A 152 -9.24 8.66 12.08
C LEU A 152 -10.21 8.12 11.01
N GLY A 153 -11.07 7.17 11.34
CA GLY A 153 -11.99 6.55 10.39
C GLY A 153 -11.35 5.54 9.43
N LEU A 154 -10.11 5.16 9.68
CA LEU A 154 -9.38 4.15 8.89
C LEU A 154 -9.77 2.71 9.27
N VAL A 155 -10.30 2.50 10.47
CA VAL A 155 -10.80 1.25 11.03
C VAL A 155 -12.23 1.49 11.53
N ASP A 156 -13.07 0.45 11.52
CA ASP A 156 -14.48 0.57 11.92
C ASP A 156 -14.73 0.15 13.36
N GLU A 157 -13.95 -0.81 13.87
CA GLU A 157 -14.18 -1.39 15.20
C GLU A 157 -12.89 -2.01 15.74
N LEU A 158 -12.71 -1.96 17.06
CA LEU A 158 -11.64 -2.68 17.73
C LEU A 158 -12.08 -4.09 18.10
N GLY A 159 -11.22 -5.08 17.81
CA GLY A 159 -11.49 -6.47 18.13
C GLY A 159 -10.58 -7.45 17.41
N GLY A 160 -10.78 -8.70 17.71
CA GLY A 160 -10.06 -9.84 17.13
C GLY A 160 -10.78 -10.46 15.91
N LEU A 161 -10.34 -11.65 15.56
CA LEU A 161 -10.94 -12.42 14.47
C LEU A 161 -12.39 -12.85 14.80
N ASP A 162 -12.68 -13.13 16.04
CA ASP A 162 -14.00 -13.48 16.55
C ASP A 162 -15.03 -12.37 16.26
N ILE A 163 -14.68 -11.12 16.52
CA ILE A 163 -15.53 -9.97 16.21
C ILE A 163 -15.73 -9.86 14.70
N ALA A 164 -14.68 -10.03 13.90
CA ALA A 164 -14.78 -9.99 12.45
C ALA A 164 -15.71 -11.08 11.88
N ILE A 165 -15.64 -12.31 12.45
CA ILE A 165 -16.56 -13.41 12.09
C ILE A 165 -18.00 -13.04 12.44
N LYS A 166 -18.24 -12.49 13.62
CA LYS A 166 -19.57 -12.03 14.02
C LYS A 166 -20.10 -10.98 13.03
N ARG A 167 -19.29 -9.97 12.71
CA ARG A 167 -19.71 -8.90 11.80
C ARG A 167 -20.00 -9.39 10.38
N VAL A 168 -19.22 -10.36 9.86
CA VAL A 168 -19.51 -10.91 8.52
C VAL A 168 -20.77 -11.77 8.51
N LYS A 169 -21.08 -12.51 9.59
CA LYS A 169 -22.36 -13.23 9.74
C LYS A 169 -23.52 -12.26 9.76
N ASP A 170 -23.43 -11.17 10.55
CA ASP A 170 -24.45 -10.13 10.64
C ASP A 170 -24.72 -9.53 9.24
N LEU A 171 -23.68 -9.13 8.52
CA LEU A 171 -23.80 -8.53 7.18
C LEU A 171 -24.34 -9.53 6.13
N ALA A 172 -23.97 -10.79 6.23
CA ALA A 172 -24.45 -11.85 5.34
C ALA A 172 -25.84 -12.39 5.75
N LYS A 173 -26.41 -11.92 6.87
CA LYS A 173 -27.70 -12.38 7.42
C LYS A 173 -27.73 -13.91 7.66
N ILE A 174 -26.59 -14.47 8.04
CA ILE A 174 -26.47 -15.88 8.41
C ILE A 174 -26.96 -16.02 9.86
N LYS A 175 -27.98 -16.85 10.06
CA LYS A 175 -28.42 -17.26 11.39
C LYS A 175 -27.54 -18.42 11.86
N ASP A 176 -27.20 -18.45 13.14
CA ASP A 176 -26.51 -19.58 13.78
C ASP A 176 -27.37 -20.83 13.76
#